data_a8e064a79acaa5c4c56d9282dfe57903
#
_entry.id   a8e064a79acaa5c4c56d9282dfe57903
#
_cell.length_a   1.000
_cell.length_b   1.000
_cell.length_c   1.000
_cell.angle_alpha   90.00
_cell.angle_beta   90.00
_cell.angle_gamma   90.00
#
_symmetry.space_group_name_H-M   'P 1'
#
loop_
_entity.id
_entity.type
_entity.pdbx_description
1 polymer ?
#
loop_
_entity_poly.entity_id
_entity_poly.type
_entity_poly.pdbx_seq_one_letter_code
_entity_poly.pdbx_strand_id
1 'polypeptide(L)'
;MVSLPGESEIQQMLADPAQRQSAFSTLVRTYSRPLYWKIRGIVVTHENADDVLQNTFLKAWRNLDDFRGGSKLSTWLYRIAVNESLDYLRKEKTRAQQADSPLSLADRLSSAPSFD
;
A
#
# COMPACT_ATOMS: atom_id res chain seq x y z
N MET A 1 -6.47 -27.59 10.86
CA MET A 1 -5.97 -26.23 10.73
C MET A 1 -5.15 -26.07 9.46
N VAL A 2 -5.51 -25.12 8.67
CA VAL A 2 -4.78 -24.91 7.43
C VAL A 2 -3.61 -23.98 7.72
N SER A 3 -2.40 -24.46 7.48
CA SER A 3 -1.25 -23.61 7.66
C SER A 3 -0.99 -22.85 6.36
N LEU A 4 -0.69 -21.59 6.47
CA LEU A 4 -0.35 -20.79 5.32
C LEU A 4 1.06 -21.18 4.83
N PRO A 5 1.29 -21.11 3.51
CA PRO A 5 2.62 -21.38 2.99
C PRO A 5 3.66 -20.46 3.61
N GLY A 6 4.85 -20.97 3.79
CA GLY A 6 5.96 -20.15 4.26
C GLY A 6 6.42 -19.18 3.19
N GLU A 7 7.18 -18.19 3.63
CA GLU A 7 7.70 -17.17 2.72
C GLU A 7 8.51 -17.76 1.57
N SER A 8 9.35 -18.75 1.87
CA SER A 8 10.16 -19.40 0.85
C SER A 8 9.32 -20.10 -0.21
N GLU A 9 8.23 -20.73 0.21
CA GLU A 9 7.34 -21.42 -0.71
C GLU A 9 6.67 -20.42 -1.65
N ILE A 10 6.21 -19.29 -1.11
CA ILE A 10 5.60 -18.24 -1.92
C ILE A 10 6.61 -17.69 -2.92
N GLN A 11 7.85 -17.47 -2.49
CA GLN A 11 8.91 -16.99 -3.39
C GLN A 11 9.15 -17.96 -4.53
N GLN A 12 9.20 -19.25 -4.24
CA GLN A 12 9.40 -20.25 -5.27
C GLN A 12 8.26 -20.28 -6.28
N MET A 13 7.03 -20.16 -5.80
CA MET A 13 5.86 -20.11 -6.67
C MET A 13 5.86 -18.85 -7.53
N LEU A 14 6.27 -17.71 -6.97
CA LEU A 14 6.32 -16.46 -7.72
C LEU A 14 7.33 -16.50 -8.86
N ALA A 15 8.38 -17.30 -8.72
CA ALA A 15 9.39 -17.45 -9.76
C ALA A 15 8.89 -18.24 -10.96
N ASP A 16 7.83 -19.02 -10.80
CA ASP A 16 7.25 -19.82 -11.87
C ASP A 16 6.10 -19.04 -12.52
N PRO A 17 6.22 -18.64 -13.80
CA PRO A 17 5.17 -17.85 -14.44
C PRO A 17 3.80 -18.54 -14.41
N ALA A 18 3.76 -19.87 -14.44
CA ALA A 18 2.49 -20.59 -14.41
C ALA A 18 1.80 -20.50 -13.06
N GLN A 19 2.55 -20.28 -11.99
CA GLN A 19 2.02 -20.22 -10.63
C GLN A 19 1.96 -18.80 -10.08
N ARG A 20 2.43 -17.82 -10.83
CA ARG A 20 2.64 -16.46 -10.34
C ARG A 20 1.34 -15.84 -9.82
N GLN A 21 0.25 -15.96 -10.56
CA GLN A 21 -1.02 -15.38 -10.18
C GLN A 21 -1.57 -16.02 -8.90
N SER A 22 -1.50 -17.32 -8.82
CA SER A 22 -1.95 -18.08 -7.65
C SER A 22 -1.09 -17.75 -6.44
N ALA A 23 0.22 -17.66 -6.65
CA ALA A 23 1.16 -17.31 -5.59
C ALA A 23 0.89 -15.89 -5.07
N PHE A 24 0.59 -14.97 -5.97
CA PHE A 24 0.30 -13.61 -5.57
C PHE A 24 -0.99 -13.52 -4.74
N SER A 25 -2.01 -14.29 -5.11
CA SER A 25 -3.24 -14.37 -4.29
C SER A 25 -2.93 -14.86 -2.89
N THR A 26 -2.06 -15.85 -2.77
CA THR A 26 -1.63 -16.36 -1.46
C THR A 26 -0.86 -15.29 -0.68
N LEU A 27 0.00 -14.57 -1.37
CA LEU A 27 0.77 -13.49 -0.78
C LEU A 27 -0.17 -12.41 -0.22
N VAL A 28 -1.18 -12.02 -0.97
CA VAL A 28 -2.16 -11.02 -0.52
C VAL A 28 -2.86 -11.51 0.74
N ARG A 29 -3.34 -12.75 0.74
CA ARG A 29 -4.03 -13.30 1.91
C ARG A 29 -3.13 -13.39 3.12
N THR A 30 -1.87 -13.74 2.90
CA THR A 30 -0.91 -13.93 3.99
C THR A 30 -0.51 -12.61 4.63
N TYR A 31 -0.30 -11.58 3.81
CA TYR A 31 0.31 -10.33 4.28
C TYR A 31 -0.66 -9.16 4.43
N SER A 32 -1.93 -9.31 4.02
CA SER A 32 -2.89 -8.21 4.09
C SER A 32 -3.03 -7.64 5.50
N ARG A 33 -3.20 -8.51 6.49
CA ARG A 33 -3.44 -8.05 7.86
C ARG A 33 -2.22 -7.38 8.47
N PRO A 34 -1.03 -8.00 8.44
CA PRO A 34 0.15 -7.32 8.98
C PRO A 34 0.48 -6.03 8.26
N LEU A 35 0.33 -6.00 6.94
CA LEU A 35 0.58 -4.78 6.17
C LEU A 35 -0.44 -3.69 6.51
N TYR A 36 -1.70 -4.08 6.65
CA TYR A 36 -2.75 -3.13 7.02
C TYR A 36 -2.38 -2.40 8.32
N TRP A 37 -1.99 -3.15 9.34
CA TRP A 37 -1.68 -2.55 10.63
C TRP A 37 -0.41 -1.70 10.57
N LYS A 38 0.55 -2.09 9.75
CA LYS A 38 1.74 -1.27 9.54
C LYS A 38 1.37 0.07 8.89
N ILE A 39 0.55 0.01 7.85
CA ILE A 39 0.08 1.20 7.13
C ILE A 39 -0.79 2.05 8.07
N ARG A 40 -1.66 1.41 8.84
CA ARG A 40 -2.57 2.10 9.75
C ARG A 40 -1.82 2.86 10.84
N GLY A 41 -0.63 2.39 11.19
CA GLY A 41 0.24 3.09 12.12
C GLY A 41 0.85 4.36 11.53
N ILE A 42 0.83 4.50 10.21
CA ILE A 42 1.39 5.66 9.53
C ILE A 42 0.29 6.60 9.07
N VAL A 43 -0.79 6.08 8.49
CA VAL A 43 -1.91 6.89 8.03
C VAL A 43 -3.05 6.84 9.06
N VAL A 44 -3.86 7.89 9.10
CA VAL A 44 -4.74 8.12 10.25
C VAL A 44 -6.06 7.35 10.19
N THR A 45 -6.64 7.16 9.03
CA THR A 45 -7.97 6.58 8.94
C THR A 45 -7.96 5.20 8.31
N HIS A 46 -9.00 4.43 8.63
CA HIS A 46 -9.19 3.10 8.03
C HIS A 46 -9.33 3.17 6.51
N GLU A 47 -10.08 4.12 6.01
CA GLU A 47 -10.29 4.28 4.57
C GLU A 47 -8.99 4.54 3.84
N ASN A 48 -8.17 5.41 4.41
CA ASN A 48 -6.88 5.74 3.81
C ASN A 48 -5.93 4.54 3.89
N ALA A 49 -5.97 3.79 4.97
CA ALA A 49 -5.15 2.58 5.11
C ALA A 49 -5.55 1.53 4.07
N ASP A 50 -6.84 1.36 3.81
CA ASP A 50 -7.30 0.43 2.78
C ASP A 50 -6.81 0.84 1.40
N ASP A 51 -6.89 2.12 1.08
CA ASP A 51 -6.42 2.63 -0.21
C ASP A 51 -4.91 2.41 -0.38
N VAL A 52 -4.15 2.69 0.65
CA VAL A 52 -2.70 2.49 0.62
C VAL A 52 -2.36 1.01 0.53
N LEU A 53 -3.12 0.16 1.21
CA LEU A 53 -2.91 -1.28 1.13
C LEU A 53 -3.12 -1.79 -0.28
N GLN A 54 -4.21 -1.37 -0.94
CA GLN A 54 -4.47 -1.74 -2.33
C GLN A 54 -3.35 -1.26 -3.24
N ASN A 55 -2.92 -0.02 -3.09
CA ASN A 55 -1.83 0.52 -3.89
C ASN A 55 -0.53 -0.22 -3.66
N THR A 56 -0.29 -0.67 -2.43
CA THR A 56 0.89 -1.46 -2.09
C THR A 56 0.91 -2.76 -2.87
N PHE A 57 -0.20 -3.49 -2.90
CA PHE A 57 -0.25 -4.75 -3.63
C PHE A 57 -0.22 -4.54 -5.15
N LEU A 58 -0.85 -3.50 -5.66
CA LEU A 58 -0.76 -3.18 -7.09
C LEU A 58 0.67 -2.88 -7.49
N LYS A 59 1.38 -2.13 -6.68
CA LYS A 59 2.78 -1.82 -6.95
C LYS A 59 3.66 -3.06 -6.85
N ALA A 60 3.39 -3.92 -5.87
CA ALA A 60 4.10 -5.18 -5.74
C ALA A 60 3.90 -6.06 -6.98
N TRP A 61 2.68 -6.15 -7.48
CA TRP A 61 2.38 -6.92 -8.68
C TRP A 61 3.13 -6.37 -9.90
N ARG A 62 3.11 -5.06 -10.08
CA ARG A 62 3.79 -4.42 -11.22
C ARG A 62 5.30 -4.58 -11.17
N ASN A 63 5.86 -4.61 -9.97
CA ASN A 63 7.30 -4.67 -9.76
C ASN A 63 7.77 -6.04 -9.32
N LEU A 64 6.97 -7.05 -9.54
CA LEU A 64 7.29 -8.40 -9.09
C LEU A 64 8.60 -8.91 -9.70
N ASP A 65 8.89 -8.52 -10.93
CA ASP A 65 10.13 -8.90 -11.59
C ASP A 65 11.37 -8.24 -10.97
N ASP A 66 11.17 -7.16 -10.23
CA ASP A 66 12.27 -6.49 -9.54
C ASP A 66 12.64 -7.19 -8.24
N PHE A 67 11.76 -8.03 -7.72
CA PHE A 67 12.08 -8.81 -6.54
C PHE A 67 12.93 -10.00 -6.95
N ARG A 68 14.22 -9.97 -6.60
CA ARG A 68 15.16 -11.00 -7.04
C ARG A 68 15.70 -11.84 -5.90
N GLY A 69 14.97 -11.87 -4.78
CA GLY A 69 15.40 -12.67 -3.66
C GLY A 69 16.55 -12.10 -2.86
N GLY A 70 16.91 -10.84 -3.09
CA GLY A 70 17.97 -10.17 -2.34
C GLY A 70 17.58 -9.80 -0.92
N SER A 71 16.31 -9.89 -0.59
CA SER A 71 15.81 -9.70 0.76
C SER A 71 14.65 -10.66 0.95
N LYS A 72 14.15 -10.74 2.19
CA LYS A 72 12.95 -11.51 2.44
C LYS A 72 11.77 -10.87 1.73
N LEU A 73 10.82 -11.68 1.30
CA LEU A 73 9.61 -11.21 0.66
C LEU A 73 8.86 -10.23 1.56
N SER A 74 8.73 -10.55 2.84
CA SER A 74 8.08 -9.67 3.79
C SER A 74 8.78 -8.32 3.88
N THR A 75 10.10 -8.30 3.90
CA THR A 75 10.87 -7.06 3.95
C THR A 75 10.61 -6.20 2.72
N TRP A 76 10.57 -6.83 1.55
CA TRP A 76 10.30 -6.13 0.31
C TRP A 76 8.90 -5.52 0.31
N LEU A 77 7.89 -6.30 0.75
CA LEU A 77 6.52 -5.82 0.84
C LEU A 77 6.37 -4.69 1.85
N TYR A 78 6.99 -4.82 3.03
CA TYR A 78 6.94 -3.77 4.04
C TYR A 78 7.57 -2.48 3.54
N ARG A 79 8.64 -2.60 2.78
CA ARG A 79 9.29 -1.41 2.21
C ARG A 79 8.35 -0.69 1.25
N ILE A 80 7.66 -1.44 0.40
CA ILE A 80 6.67 -0.85 -0.51
C ILE A 80 5.55 -0.19 0.29
N ALA A 81 5.04 -0.86 1.31
CA ALA A 81 3.95 -0.34 2.13
C ALA A 81 4.33 0.95 2.84
N VAL A 82 5.53 1.00 3.41
CA VAL A 82 6.01 2.22 4.08
C VAL A 82 6.16 3.36 3.07
N ASN A 83 6.75 3.08 1.92
CA ASN A 83 6.94 4.09 0.88
C ASN A 83 5.61 4.63 0.38
N GLU A 84 4.63 3.74 0.16
CA GLU A 84 3.30 4.16 -0.28
C GLU A 84 2.58 4.97 0.79
N SER A 85 2.75 4.61 2.06
CA SER A 85 2.19 5.36 3.17
C SER A 85 2.77 6.76 3.27
N LEU A 86 4.09 6.87 3.13
CA LEU A 86 4.77 8.17 3.17
C LEU A 86 4.39 9.04 1.98
N ASP A 87 4.25 8.44 0.80
CA ASP A 87 3.78 9.16 -0.38
C ASP A 87 2.37 9.69 -0.18
N TYR A 88 1.52 8.88 0.44
CA TYR A 88 0.17 9.31 0.76
C TYR A 88 0.20 10.53 1.69
N LEU A 89 1.01 10.49 2.72
CA LEU A 89 1.13 11.62 3.66
C LEU A 89 1.66 12.87 2.97
N ARG A 90 2.63 12.73 2.07
CA ARG A 90 3.14 13.88 1.32
C ARG A 90 2.05 14.52 0.46
N LYS A 91 1.25 13.70 -0.21
CA LYS A 91 0.16 14.19 -1.04
C LYS A 91 -0.89 14.89 -0.20
N GLU A 92 -1.21 14.35 0.97
CA GLU A 92 -2.15 14.97 1.89
C GLU A 92 -1.61 16.30 2.41
N LYS A 93 -0.33 16.37 2.72
CA LYS A 93 0.29 17.60 3.17
C LYS A 93 0.27 18.66 2.07
N THR A 94 0.59 18.29 0.84
CA THR A 94 0.56 19.20 -0.29
C THR A 94 -0.86 19.71 -0.52
N ARG A 95 -1.84 18.83 -0.43
CA ARG A 95 -3.24 19.22 -0.57
C ARG A 95 -3.67 20.22 0.52
N ALA A 96 -3.25 19.98 1.75
CA ALA A 96 -3.53 20.88 2.85
C ALA A 96 -2.87 22.25 2.65
N GLN A 97 -1.64 22.26 2.17
CA GLN A 97 -0.94 23.51 1.90
C GLN A 97 -1.60 24.29 0.78
N GLN A 98 -2.05 23.60 -0.26
CA GLN A 98 -2.80 24.23 -1.35
C GLN A 98 -4.14 24.77 -0.86
N ALA A 99 -4.78 24.04 0.04
CA ALA A 99 -6.04 24.49 0.61
C ALA A 99 -5.88 25.75 1.46
N ASP A 100 -4.69 25.96 1.99
CA ASP A 100 -4.41 27.14 2.82
C ASP A 100 -3.92 28.33 1.98
N SER A 101 -3.76 28.16 0.68
CA SER A 101 -3.37 29.28 -0.17
C SER A 101 -4.58 30.19 -0.40
N PRO A 102 -4.37 31.49 -0.67
CA PRO A 102 -5.48 32.39 -0.90
C PRO A 102 -6.44 31.93 -2.00
N LEU A 103 -5.89 31.41 -3.10
CA LEU A 103 -6.72 30.89 -4.20
C LEU A 103 -7.52 29.69 -3.77
N SER A 104 -6.90 28.76 -3.08
CA SER A 104 -7.58 27.57 -2.60
C SER A 104 -8.63 27.92 -1.56
N LEU A 105 -8.36 28.90 -0.71
CA LEU A 105 -9.30 29.34 0.28
C LEU A 105 -10.53 29.98 -0.37
N ALA A 106 -10.31 30.82 -1.37
CA ALA A 106 -11.41 31.44 -2.11
C ALA A 106 -12.27 30.39 -2.81
N ASP A 107 -11.63 29.38 -3.41
CA ASP A 107 -12.33 28.29 -4.06
C ASP A 107 -13.13 27.48 -3.07
N ARG A 108 -12.59 27.20 -1.91
CA ARG A 108 -13.30 26.49 -0.85
C ARG A 108 -14.50 27.28 -0.34
N LEU A 109 -14.35 28.57 -0.20
CA LEU A 109 -15.46 29.41 0.26
C LEU A 109 -16.57 29.52 -0.76
N SER A 110 -16.22 29.49 -2.05
CA SER A 110 -17.22 29.63 -3.10
C SER A 110 -17.93 28.31 -3.42
N SER A 111 -17.22 27.18 -3.29
CA SER A 111 -17.79 25.89 -3.65
C SER A 111 -18.07 25.00 -2.47
N ALA A 112 -17.66 25.37 -1.29
CA ALA A 112 -17.74 24.48 -0.20
C ALA A 112 -19.02 24.56 0.48
N PRO A 113 -19.77 23.57 0.39
CA PRO A 113 -21.02 23.55 1.07
C PRO A 113 -20.84 23.46 2.53
N SER A 114 -19.98 22.77 3.03
CA SER A 114 -19.87 22.63 4.44
C SER A 114 -18.58 22.08 4.80
N PHE A 115 -18.19 22.38 5.91
CA PHE A 115 -17.09 21.86 6.46
C PHE A 115 -17.51 21.10 7.53
N ASP A 116 -18.02 20.14 7.51
CA ASP A 116 -18.38 19.39 8.69
C ASP A 116 -17.22 18.70 9.34
#